data_94f432932ea8de2b40c22c58aae8196f
#
_entry.id   94f432932ea8de2b40c22c58aae8196f
#
_cell.length_a   1.000
_cell.length_b   1.000
_cell.length_c   1.000
_cell.angle_alpha   90.00
_cell.angle_beta   90.00
_cell.angle_gamma   90.00
#
_symmetry.space_group_name_H-M   'P 1'
#
loop_
_entity.id
_entity.type
_entity.pdbx_description
1 polymer ?
#
loop_
_entity_poly.entity_id
_entity_poly.type
_entity_poly.pdbx_seq_one_letter_code
_entity_poly.pdbx_strand_id
1 'polypeptide(L)'
;MMQKTEKIIYRILIALFLLLFLPVLFSIIFIDKKLPYYENCRLATLLPNVVLFAVGLVCLIVIALWLGRENRKNRTRSRAWETAQKLLLPAVFVLLYFINVYIARETAYYTSWDPEVVRGYAYMMNGGIPLGYDLYLVINPNNITISYVLGILYKLAEGWKNYPYNSEFFWIQIGCGMVSVAGLAACLTVRRISKSNKTTWLSAAIYIVCIGLTPWKIVPYTDVYSMVFPVLSICFYVYYRTYEKMAAKGICLMLTFASIMLGGLMKPSVYVLLITILIAEVWSALFSGEKGRWKWLLADAVLLLAILFGGNAAKDKMVSDLGLIQNENIAATWHHYFYMGLNETTTGGYNPDDVAMYGEFQDRPIEERNKAEIERAIGRMQERGVDGSLYFWLRKMVMTFNDGTLGWQTEGDNENAFAPIAHGGKLTEFLRDVFWRNSRYAGRYNTICQFFWIMLLTCLPGICLGRRDRIKVDSLFMISFLGIFLYLMLFESRARYLFCFVPVLVVQAALGLENYSIILCEYRNRWRMKHHGRSKEDAPERVH
;
A
#
# COMPACT_ATOMS: atom_id res chain seq x y z
N MET A 1 36.43 9.49 -3.24
CA MET A 1 36.11 8.06 -3.53
C MET A 1 34.68 7.69 -3.13
N MET A 2 34.28 7.85 -1.88
CA MET A 2 32.92 7.55 -1.37
C MET A 2 31.75 8.12 -2.22
N GLN A 3 31.77 9.41 -2.55
CA GLN A 3 30.72 10.02 -3.39
C GLN A 3 30.62 9.42 -4.81
N LYS A 4 31.73 8.93 -5.37
CA LYS A 4 31.72 8.24 -6.68
C LYS A 4 31.05 6.88 -6.57
N THR A 5 31.34 6.14 -5.51
CA THR A 5 30.72 4.82 -5.23
C THR A 5 29.23 4.95 -4.98
N GLU A 6 28.79 5.93 -4.15
CA GLU A 6 27.37 6.19 -3.90
C GLU A 6 26.61 6.45 -5.22
N LYS A 7 27.16 7.25 -6.13
CA LYS A 7 26.54 7.52 -7.42
C LYS A 7 26.45 6.28 -8.31
N ILE A 8 27.44 5.39 -8.27
CA ILE A 8 27.39 4.13 -9.03
C ILE A 8 26.27 3.24 -8.49
N ILE A 9 26.20 3.04 -7.17
CA ILE A 9 25.16 2.23 -6.52
C ILE A 9 23.77 2.81 -6.81
N TYR A 10 23.61 4.13 -6.73
CA TYR A 10 22.36 4.80 -7.08
C TYR A 10 21.94 4.56 -8.53
N ARG A 11 22.88 4.60 -9.49
CA ARG A 11 22.58 4.29 -10.90
C ARG A 11 22.18 2.82 -11.10
N ILE A 12 22.84 1.90 -10.39
CA ILE A 12 22.48 0.47 -10.40
C ILE A 12 21.05 0.31 -9.85
N LEU A 13 20.71 0.99 -8.75
CA LEU A 13 19.37 0.95 -8.19
C LEU A 13 18.32 1.49 -9.16
N ILE A 14 18.59 2.60 -9.86
CA ILE A 14 17.71 3.11 -10.92
C ILE A 14 17.54 2.07 -12.03
N ALA A 15 18.62 1.47 -12.50
CA ALA A 15 18.55 0.47 -13.56
C ALA A 15 17.73 -0.75 -13.13
N LEU A 16 17.94 -1.24 -11.92
CA LEU A 16 17.17 -2.36 -11.35
C LEU A 16 15.69 -2.01 -11.17
N PHE A 17 15.40 -0.81 -10.64
CA PHE A 17 14.03 -0.33 -10.51
C PHE A 17 13.32 -0.26 -11.87
N LEU A 18 13.95 0.34 -12.88
CA LEU A 18 13.36 0.45 -14.21
C LEU A 18 13.22 -0.92 -14.89
N LEU A 19 14.19 -1.81 -14.73
CA LEU A 19 14.15 -3.17 -15.27
C LEU A 19 12.94 -3.95 -14.79
N LEU A 20 12.57 -3.81 -13.52
CA LEU A 20 11.42 -4.52 -12.93
C LEU A 20 10.11 -3.74 -13.08
N PHE A 21 10.16 -2.41 -13.05
CA PHE A 21 8.95 -1.59 -13.13
C PHE A 21 8.39 -1.42 -14.56
N LEU A 22 9.26 -1.25 -15.57
CA LEU A 22 8.79 -1.03 -16.94
C LEU A 22 7.99 -2.21 -17.50
N PRO A 23 8.34 -3.48 -17.26
CA PRO A 23 7.48 -4.62 -17.59
C PRO A 23 6.10 -4.56 -16.93
N VAL A 24 6.02 -4.12 -15.65
CA VAL A 24 4.72 -3.92 -14.96
C VAL A 24 3.90 -2.87 -15.72
N LEU A 25 4.47 -1.71 -15.98
CA LEU A 25 3.76 -0.62 -16.68
C LEU A 25 3.34 -1.05 -18.10
N PHE A 26 4.23 -1.72 -18.83
CA PHE A 26 3.94 -2.25 -20.16
C PHE A 26 2.79 -3.25 -20.12
N SER A 27 2.84 -4.20 -19.17
CA SER A 27 1.81 -5.23 -19.04
C SER A 27 0.42 -4.65 -18.76
N ILE A 28 0.35 -3.60 -17.92
CA ILE A 28 -0.91 -2.93 -17.58
C ILE A 28 -1.49 -2.17 -18.79
N ILE A 29 -0.64 -1.54 -19.58
CA ILE A 29 -1.10 -0.71 -20.72
C ILE A 29 -1.49 -1.57 -21.93
N PHE A 30 -0.67 -2.58 -22.27
CA PHE A 30 -0.75 -3.27 -23.54
C PHE A 30 -1.26 -4.70 -23.48
N ILE A 31 -1.24 -5.36 -22.34
CA ILE A 31 -1.75 -6.71 -22.23
C ILE A 31 -3.22 -6.67 -21.87
N ASP A 32 -4.06 -7.00 -22.85
CA ASP A 32 -5.49 -7.11 -22.62
C ASP A 32 -5.84 -8.39 -21.84
N LYS A 33 -6.79 -8.27 -20.97
CA LYS A 33 -7.08 -9.03 -19.75
C LYS A 33 -7.69 -10.41 -19.94
N LYS A 34 -7.63 -11.02 -21.09
CA LYS A 34 -8.12 -12.40 -21.29
C LYS A 34 -7.12 -13.41 -20.73
N LEU A 35 -6.96 -13.43 -19.41
CA LEU A 35 -6.30 -14.54 -18.74
C LEU A 35 -7.33 -15.68 -18.59
N PRO A 36 -7.11 -16.86 -19.20
CA PRO A 36 -8.14 -17.90 -19.34
C PRO A 36 -8.66 -18.46 -18.00
N TYR A 37 -7.95 -18.29 -16.91
CA TYR A 37 -8.29 -18.86 -15.60
C TYR A 37 -9.05 -17.93 -14.66
N TYR A 38 -9.11 -16.63 -14.94
CA TYR A 38 -9.72 -15.63 -14.07
C TYR A 38 -10.72 -14.76 -14.81
N GLU A 39 -11.77 -15.36 -15.38
CA GLU A 39 -12.94 -14.60 -15.83
C GLU A 39 -13.51 -13.75 -14.67
N ASN A 40 -13.46 -14.28 -13.44
CA ASN A 40 -13.90 -13.60 -12.22
C ASN A 40 -12.93 -12.53 -11.69
N CYS A 41 -11.68 -12.50 -12.12
CA CYS A 41 -10.68 -11.50 -11.73
C CYS A 41 -10.46 -10.41 -12.79
N ARG A 42 -11.29 -10.37 -13.81
CA ARG A 42 -11.21 -9.39 -14.89
C ARG A 42 -11.90 -8.09 -14.47
N LEU A 43 -11.12 -7.01 -14.36
CA LEU A 43 -11.72 -5.69 -14.21
C LEU A 43 -12.39 -5.25 -15.52
N ALA A 44 -13.70 -5.23 -15.55
CA ALA A 44 -14.46 -4.74 -16.70
C ALA A 44 -14.43 -3.21 -16.76
N THR A 45 -13.70 -2.65 -17.72
CA THR A 45 -13.64 -1.22 -18.00
C THR A 45 -14.34 -0.90 -19.32
N LEU A 46 -14.92 0.31 -19.44
CA LEU A 46 -15.60 0.78 -20.65
C LEU A 46 -14.61 1.14 -21.79
N LEU A 47 -13.36 1.45 -21.44
CA LEU A 47 -12.31 1.82 -22.39
C LEU A 47 -11.09 0.91 -22.21
N PRO A 48 -10.36 0.59 -23.30
CA PRO A 48 -9.10 -0.12 -23.22
C PRO A 48 -8.04 0.66 -22.44
N ASN A 49 -7.14 -0.04 -21.74
CA ASN A 49 -6.10 0.60 -20.94
C ASN A 49 -5.15 1.49 -21.76
N VAL A 50 -4.90 1.15 -23.03
CA VAL A 50 -4.09 1.99 -23.94
C VAL A 50 -4.72 3.37 -24.15
N VAL A 51 -6.04 3.44 -24.25
CA VAL A 51 -6.78 4.71 -24.39
C VAL A 51 -6.73 5.48 -23.08
N LEU A 52 -6.95 4.81 -21.94
CA LEU A 52 -6.84 5.41 -20.60
C LEU A 52 -5.43 5.97 -20.36
N PHE A 53 -4.39 5.24 -20.77
CA PHE A 53 -3.00 5.69 -20.70
C PHE A 53 -2.75 6.92 -21.57
N ALA A 54 -3.20 6.92 -22.84
CA ALA A 54 -2.99 8.04 -23.74
C ALA A 54 -3.64 9.33 -23.23
N VAL A 55 -4.89 9.25 -22.75
CA VAL A 55 -5.59 10.39 -22.13
C VAL A 55 -4.91 10.78 -20.83
N GLY A 56 -4.53 9.82 -19.99
CA GLY A 56 -3.82 10.05 -18.74
C GLY A 56 -2.48 10.75 -18.94
N LEU A 57 -1.73 10.38 -19.97
CA LEU A 57 -0.45 11.01 -20.30
C LEU A 57 -0.63 12.49 -20.66
N VAL A 58 -1.65 12.83 -21.45
CA VAL A 58 -1.99 14.23 -21.74
C VAL A 58 -2.33 14.98 -20.45
N CYS A 59 -3.16 14.42 -19.58
CA CYS A 59 -3.49 15.02 -18.28
C CYS A 59 -2.23 15.24 -17.42
N LEU A 60 -1.34 14.24 -17.33
CA LEU A 60 -0.09 14.34 -16.57
C LEU A 60 0.83 15.43 -17.12
N ILE A 61 0.97 15.57 -18.44
CA ILE A 61 1.74 16.66 -19.06
C ILE A 61 1.15 18.03 -18.68
N VAL A 62 -0.18 18.19 -18.76
CA VAL A 62 -0.86 19.44 -18.39
C VAL A 62 -0.61 19.76 -16.91
N ILE A 63 -0.78 18.78 -16.00
CA ILE A 63 -0.55 18.95 -14.57
C ILE A 63 0.92 19.28 -14.29
N ALA A 64 1.86 18.60 -14.92
CA ALA A 64 3.29 18.85 -14.75
C ALA A 64 3.68 20.27 -15.22
N LEU A 65 3.14 20.73 -16.36
CA LEU A 65 3.34 22.10 -16.83
C LEU A 65 2.70 23.14 -15.90
N TRP A 66 1.54 22.84 -15.32
CA TRP A 66 0.89 23.70 -14.33
C TRP A 66 1.70 23.80 -13.04
N LEU A 67 2.21 22.70 -12.52
CA LEU A 67 3.10 22.66 -11.34
C LEU A 67 4.33 23.57 -11.55
N GLY A 68 4.95 23.47 -12.72
CA GLY A 68 6.19 24.19 -13.01
C GLY A 68 6.03 25.71 -13.23
N ARG A 69 4.84 26.19 -13.64
CA ARG A 69 4.62 27.63 -13.87
C ARG A 69 4.74 28.50 -12.63
N GLU A 70 4.48 27.98 -11.45
CA GLU A 70 4.33 28.77 -10.22
C GLU A 70 5.52 28.66 -9.26
N ASN A 71 6.43 27.72 -9.47
CA ASN A 71 7.71 27.74 -8.73
C ASN A 71 8.49 29.04 -8.95
N ARG A 72 8.18 29.80 -10.03
CA ARG A 72 8.72 31.13 -10.32
C ARG A 72 8.01 32.28 -9.58
N LYS A 73 6.72 32.14 -9.20
CA LYS A 73 5.92 33.23 -8.59
C LYS A 73 5.89 33.24 -7.06
N ASN A 74 6.53 32.28 -6.40
CA ASN A 74 6.38 32.01 -4.97
C ASN A 74 7.15 32.98 -4.04
N ARG A 75 7.36 34.22 -4.41
CA ARG A 75 8.22 35.15 -3.62
C ARG A 75 7.52 35.87 -2.46
N THR A 76 6.18 35.83 -2.32
CA THR A 76 5.52 36.57 -1.21
C THR A 76 4.20 35.94 -0.78
N ARG A 77 4.24 34.76 -0.14
CA ARG A 77 3.03 34.28 0.55
C ARG A 77 3.02 34.78 2.00
N SER A 78 1.89 35.33 2.46
CA SER A 78 1.76 35.79 3.84
C SER A 78 1.85 34.61 4.82
N ARG A 79 2.43 34.83 6.01
CA ARG A 79 2.46 33.83 7.10
C ARG A 79 1.07 33.28 7.42
N ALA A 80 0.04 34.11 7.32
CA ALA A 80 -1.35 33.71 7.52
C ALA A 80 -1.79 32.62 6.55
N TRP A 81 -1.42 32.71 5.26
CA TRP A 81 -1.73 31.69 4.27
C TRP A 81 -1.01 30.36 4.52
N GLU A 82 0.26 30.41 4.93
CA GLU A 82 0.99 29.18 5.29
C GLU A 82 0.39 28.50 6.52
N THR A 83 -0.04 29.28 7.51
CA THR A 83 -0.72 28.76 8.70
C THR A 83 -2.09 28.19 8.34
N ALA A 84 -2.87 28.87 7.51
CA ALA A 84 -4.15 28.36 7.02
C ALA A 84 -4.01 27.01 6.31
N GLN A 85 -2.99 26.83 5.49
CA GLN A 85 -2.73 25.53 4.82
C GLN A 85 -2.33 24.42 5.79
N LYS A 86 -1.68 24.75 6.93
CA LYS A 86 -1.36 23.74 7.95
C LYS A 86 -2.63 23.20 8.63
N LEU A 87 -3.67 24.00 8.75
CA LEU A 87 -4.95 23.60 9.34
C LEU A 87 -5.90 22.98 8.30
N LEU A 88 -5.88 23.49 7.07
CA LEU A 88 -6.78 23.05 6.01
C LEU A 88 -6.50 21.60 5.58
N LEU A 89 -5.24 21.18 5.53
CA LEU A 89 -4.89 19.82 5.12
C LEU A 89 -5.46 18.77 6.08
N PRO A 90 -5.26 18.83 7.41
CA PRO A 90 -5.95 17.91 8.33
C PRO A 90 -7.47 18.00 8.23
N ALA A 91 -8.04 19.21 8.08
CA ALA A 91 -9.48 19.41 7.97
C ALA A 91 -10.09 18.67 6.76
N VAL A 92 -9.40 18.64 5.61
CA VAL A 92 -9.82 17.85 4.45
C VAL A 92 -9.87 16.36 4.76
N PHE A 93 -8.92 15.80 5.51
CA PHE A 93 -8.92 14.39 5.88
C PHE A 93 -9.93 14.06 6.99
N VAL A 94 -10.24 15.02 7.88
CA VAL A 94 -11.37 14.90 8.81
C VAL A 94 -12.69 14.88 8.03
N LEU A 95 -12.86 15.76 7.04
CA LEU A 95 -14.03 15.74 6.16
C LEU A 95 -14.12 14.43 5.37
N LEU A 96 -13.00 13.93 4.84
CA LEU A 96 -12.93 12.64 4.15
C LEU A 96 -13.39 11.49 5.06
N TYR A 97 -13.00 11.51 6.34
CA TYR A 97 -13.49 10.54 7.33
C TYR A 97 -15.03 10.56 7.41
N PHE A 98 -15.65 11.72 7.60
CA PHE A 98 -17.11 11.80 7.70
C PHE A 98 -17.82 11.40 6.40
N ILE A 99 -17.27 11.78 5.24
CA ILE A 99 -17.78 11.33 3.93
C ILE A 99 -17.71 9.81 3.84
N ASN A 100 -16.58 9.21 4.23
CA ASN A 100 -16.39 7.77 4.20
C ASN A 100 -17.32 7.03 5.16
N VAL A 101 -17.53 7.53 6.37
CA VAL A 101 -18.50 6.97 7.34
C VAL A 101 -19.92 7.04 6.76
N TYR A 102 -20.27 8.17 6.15
CA TYR A 102 -21.59 8.33 5.53
C TYR A 102 -21.81 7.34 4.37
N ILE A 103 -20.84 7.24 3.43
CA ILE A 103 -20.90 6.28 2.32
C ILE A 103 -20.95 4.84 2.87
N ALA A 104 -20.12 4.53 3.86
CA ALA A 104 -20.09 3.19 4.47
C ALA A 104 -21.43 2.82 5.09
N ARG A 105 -22.10 3.75 5.77
CA ARG A 105 -23.42 3.54 6.32
C ARG A 105 -24.44 3.13 5.26
N GLU A 106 -24.37 3.70 4.05
CA GLU A 106 -25.29 3.42 2.96
C GLU A 106 -24.94 2.16 2.15
N THR A 107 -23.69 1.69 2.23
CA THR A 107 -23.19 0.59 1.40
C THR A 107 -22.75 -0.65 2.18
N ALA A 108 -22.68 -0.59 3.50
CA ALA A 108 -22.21 -1.70 4.32
C ALA A 108 -23.09 -2.95 4.19
N TYR A 109 -22.44 -4.09 4.16
CA TYR A 109 -23.03 -5.42 4.13
C TYR A 109 -22.07 -6.42 4.82
N TYR A 110 -22.53 -7.62 5.09
CA TYR A 110 -21.69 -8.68 5.63
C TYR A 110 -20.97 -9.40 4.49
N THR A 111 -19.65 -9.30 4.47
CA THR A 111 -18.81 -10.09 3.56
C THR A 111 -18.75 -11.53 4.04
N SER A 112 -18.70 -12.48 3.10
CA SER A 112 -18.29 -13.86 3.33
C SER A 112 -16.76 -13.98 3.38
N TRP A 113 -16.20 -15.18 3.23
CA TRP A 113 -14.79 -15.57 3.27
C TRP A 113 -14.08 -15.15 4.57
N ASP A 114 -12.76 -14.93 4.56
CA ASP A 114 -11.94 -14.64 5.76
C ASP A 114 -12.48 -13.55 6.70
N PRO A 115 -13.05 -12.40 6.23
CA PRO A 115 -13.62 -11.39 7.14
C PRO A 115 -14.78 -11.91 7.98
N GLU A 116 -15.59 -12.84 7.47
CA GLU A 116 -16.68 -13.46 8.26
C GLU A 116 -16.12 -14.28 9.41
N VAL A 117 -15.09 -15.09 9.12
CA VAL A 117 -14.45 -15.96 10.13
C VAL A 117 -13.76 -15.11 11.20
N VAL A 118 -12.99 -14.11 10.78
CA VAL A 118 -12.29 -13.16 11.68
C VAL A 118 -13.28 -12.44 12.60
N ARG A 119 -14.44 -12.04 12.06
CA ARG A 119 -15.54 -11.43 12.82
C ARG A 119 -16.13 -12.42 13.83
N GLY A 120 -16.29 -13.69 13.44
CA GLY A 120 -16.76 -14.76 14.32
C GLY A 120 -15.86 -14.91 15.55
N TYR A 121 -14.55 -14.94 15.38
CA TYR A 121 -13.61 -14.98 16.51
C TYR A 121 -13.67 -13.71 17.39
N ALA A 122 -13.92 -12.55 16.81
CA ALA A 122 -14.13 -11.32 17.58
C ALA A 122 -15.38 -11.40 18.48
N TYR A 123 -16.44 -12.05 18.03
CA TYR A 123 -17.63 -12.34 18.86
C TYR A 123 -17.34 -13.36 19.96
N MET A 124 -16.64 -14.45 19.64
CA MET A 124 -16.27 -15.48 20.63
C MET A 124 -15.48 -14.87 21.80
N MET A 125 -14.54 -13.98 21.51
CA MET A 125 -13.78 -13.26 22.55
C MET A 125 -14.68 -12.48 23.51
N ASN A 126 -15.89 -12.11 23.10
CA ASN A 126 -16.86 -11.37 23.90
C ASN A 126 -18.04 -12.24 24.41
N GLY A 127 -17.87 -13.56 24.49
CA GLY A 127 -18.88 -14.49 25.00
C GLY A 127 -19.93 -14.89 23.95
N GLY A 128 -19.71 -14.61 22.67
CA GLY A 128 -20.55 -15.06 21.56
C GLY A 128 -20.42 -16.57 21.30
N ILE A 129 -21.34 -17.11 20.49
CA ILE A 129 -21.33 -18.53 20.11
C ILE A 129 -20.21 -18.81 19.11
N PRO A 130 -19.41 -19.89 19.26
CA PRO A 130 -18.43 -20.30 18.29
C PRO A 130 -19.09 -20.58 16.92
N LEU A 131 -18.48 -20.05 15.84
CA LEU A 131 -18.99 -20.23 14.47
C LEU A 131 -18.51 -21.52 13.79
N GLY A 132 -18.06 -22.53 14.51
CA GLY A 132 -17.70 -23.83 13.95
C GLY A 132 -16.44 -23.86 13.08
N TYR A 133 -15.63 -22.81 13.08
CA TYR A 133 -14.35 -22.71 12.35
C TYR A 133 -13.15 -22.85 13.29
N ASP A 134 -13.18 -23.83 14.17
CA ASP A 134 -12.27 -23.99 15.31
C ASP A 134 -10.78 -23.98 14.96
N LEU A 135 -10.42 -24.36 13.73
CA LEU A 135 -9.03 -24.44 13.28
C LEU A 135 -8.56 -23.26 12.40
N TYR A 136 -9.44 -22.35 12.00
CA TYR A 136 -9.07 -21.31 11.04
C TYR A 136 -7.89 -20.44 11.48
N LEU A 137 -7.89 -19.92 12.71
CA LEU A 137 -6.80 -19.09 13.23
C LEU A 137 -5.56 -19.92 13.56
N VAL A 138 -5.70 -21.21 13.79
CA VAL A 138 -4.57 -22.13 13.96
C VAL A 138 -3.87 -22.34 12.62
N ILE A 139 -4.64 -22.56 11.56
CA ILE A 139 -4.13 -22.69 10.18
C ILE A 139 -3.63 -21.34 9.65
N ASN A 140 -4.33 -20.25 9.93
CA ASN A 140 -4.03 -18.91 9.42
C ASN A 140 -3.63 -17.93 10.55
N PRO A 141 -2.46 -18.12 11.19
CA PRO A 141 -2.04 -17.33 12.35
C PRO A 141 -1.77 -15.84 12.04
N ASN A 142 -1.69 -15.47 10.75
CA ASN A 142 -1.63 -14.09 10.30
C ASN A 142 -2.92 -13.29 10.57
N ASN A 143 -4.06 -13.97 10.81
CA ASN A 143 -5.35 -13.35 11.09
C ASN A 143 -5.67 -13.25 12.60
N ILE A 144 -4.79 -13.74 13.49
CA ILE A 144 -4.97 -13.64 14.95
C ILE A 144 -5.09 -12.18 15.38
N THR A 145 -4.19 -11.32 14.92
CA THR A 145 -4.14 -9.91 15.34
C THR A 145 -5.42 -9.16 14.95
N ILE A 146 -5.91 -9.35 13.74
CA ILE A 146 -7.14 -8.67 13.30
C ILE A 146 -8.34 -9.15 14.09
N SER A 147 -8.48 -10.47 14.33
CA SER A 147 -9.57 -11.04 15.15
C SER A 147 -9.56 -10.46 16.57
N TYR A 148 -8.37 -10.37 17.18
CA TYR A 148 -8.20 -9.80 18.51
C TYR A 148 -8.54 -8.31 18.58
N VAL A 149 -8.05 -7.53 17.61
CA VAL A 149 -8.33 -6.08 17.52
C VAL A 149 -9.83 -5.83 17.33
N LEU A 150 -10.48 -6.58 16.45
CA LEU A 150 -11.94 -6.46 16.27
C LEU A 150 -12.70 -6.83 17.54
N GLY A 151 -12.26 -7.86 18.28
CA GLY A 151 -12.84 -8.24 19.58
C GLY A 151 -12.75 -7.11 20.62
N ILE A 152 -11.59 -6.44 20.73
CA ILE A 152 -11.43 -5.27 21.61
C ILE A 152 -12.36 -4.12 21.16
N LEU A 153 -12.37 -3.81 19.88
CA LEU A 153 -13.21 -2.72 19.33
C LEU A 153 -14.71 -2.99 19.55
N TYR A 154 -15.14 -4.25 19.40
CA TYR A 154 -16.50 -4.65 19.70
C TYR A 154 -16.86 -4.38 21.15
N LYS A 155 -16.01 -4.83 22.10
CA LYS A 155 -16.19 -4.59 23.53
C LYS A 155 -16.24 -3.11 23.89
N LEU A 156 -15.42 -2.28 23.23
CA LEU A 156 -15.43 -0.83 23.43
C LEU A 156 -16.76 -0.22 22.95
N ALA A 157 -17.27 -0.66 21.80
CA ALA A 157 -18.54 -0.18 21.27
C ALA A 157 -19.73 -0.59 22.15
N GLU A 158 -19.77 -1.85 22.64
CA GLU A 158 -20.78 -2.35 23.60
C GLU A 158 -20.75 -1.57 24.92
N GLY A 159 -19.56 -1.22 25.39
CA GLY A 159 -19.40 -0.42 26.62
C GLY A 159 -19.79 1.06 26.45
N TRP A 160 -19.98 1.53 25.22
CA TRP A 160 -20.33 2.92 24.96
C TRP A 160 -21.86 3.12 25.00
N LYS A 161 -22.38 3.48 26.14
CA LYS A 161 -23.81 3.57 26.51
C LYS A 161 -24.71 4.30 25.50
N ASN A 162 -24.17 5.25 24.73
CA ASN A 162 -24.92 6.07 23.77
C ASN A 162 -24.38 5.91 22.33
N TYR A 163 -23.69 4.80 22.02
CA TYR A 163 -23.24 4.56 20.66
C TYR A 163 -24.46 4.36 19.73
N PRO A 164 -24.60 5.19 18.68
CA PRO A 164 -25.86 5.27 17.92
C PRO A 164 -26.04 4.16 16.87
N TYR A 165 -25.05 3.28 16.71
CA TYR A 165 -25.06 2.20 15.73
C TYR A 165 -24.85 0.85 16.42
N ASN A 166 -24.94 -0.25 15.64
CA ASN A 166 -24.52 -1.55 16.13
C ASN A 166 -22.98 -1.58 16.32
N SER A 167 -22.50 -2.45 17.18
CA SER A 167 -21.08 -2.51 17.56
C SER A 167 -20.16 -2.87 16.39
N GLU A 168 -20.67 -3.57 15.37
CA GLU A 168 -19.93 -3.89 14.15
C GLU A 168 -19.66 -2.66 13.29
N PHE A 169 -20.56 -1.70 13.24
CA PHE A 169 -20.34 -0.48 12.49
C PHE A 169 -19.17 0.34 13.05
N PHE A 170 -18.84 0.14 14.33
CA PHE A 170 -17.64 0.74 14.92
C PHE A 170 -16.36 0.27 14.23
N TRP A 171 -16.29 -1.02 13.85
CA TRP A 171 -15.17 -1.52 13.05
C TRP A 171 -15.01 -0.76 11.72
N ILE A 172 -16.12 -0.55 11.02
CA ILE A 172 -16.15 0.18 9.75
C ILE A 172 -15.72 1.64 9.96
N GLN A 173 -16.16 2.30 11.04
CA GLN A 173 -15.73 3.65 11.37
C GLN A 173 -14.22 3.73 11.62
N ILE A 174 -13.64 2.76 12.33
CA ILE A 174 -12.18 2.68 12.51
C ILE A 174 -11.49 2.49 11.16
N GLY A 175 -12.00 1.61 10.29
CA GLY A 175 -11.49 1.46 8.91
C GLY A 175 -11.51 2.77 8.12
N CYS A 176 -12.59 3.56 8.19
CA CYS A 176 -12.67 4.90 7.61
C CYS A 176 -11.61 5.85 8.20
N GLY A 177 -11.34 5.73 9.51
CA GLY A 177 -10.27 6.45 10.19
C GLY A 177 -8.88 6.09 9.66
N MET A 178 -8.61 4.79 9.49
CA MET A 178 -7.34 4.31 8.92
C MET A 178 -7.10 4.87 7.51
N VAL A 179 -8.12 4.87 6.65
CA VAL A 179 -8.06 5.48 5.31
C VAL A 179 -7.71 6.97 5.40
N SER A 180 -8.36 7.72 6.28
CA SER A 180 -8.14 9.17 6.39
C SER A 180 -6.75 9.51 6.96
N VAL A 181 -6.32 8.80 8.00
CA VAL A 181 -4.99 9.00 8.61
C VAL A 181 -3.87 8.63 7.63
N ALA A 182 -4.02 7.54 6.87
CA ALA A 182 -3.04 7.14 5.87
C ALA A 182 -2.85 8.23 4.78
N GLY A 183 -3.94 8.85 4.32
CA GLY A 183 -3.86 9.96 3.36
C GLY A 183 -3.19 11.20 3.94
N LEU A 184 -3.52 11.57 5.17
CA LEU A 184 -2.85 12.68 5.85
C LEU A 184 -1.35 12.42 6.01
N ALA A 185 -0.95 11.21 6.43
CA ALA A 185 0.45 10.82 6.57
C ALA A 185 1.21 10.87 5.23
N ALA A 186 0.59 10.40 4.14
CA ALA A 186 1.16 10.51 2.80
C ALA A 186 1.42 11.98 2.41
N CYS A 187 0.44 12.86 2.62
CA CYS A 187 0.57 14.29 2.32
C CYS A 187 1.61 15.00 3.19
N LEU A 188 1.70 14.66 4.48
CA LEU A 188 2.72 15.20 5.39
C LEU A 188 4.12 14.75 4.97
N THR A 189 4.27 13.50 4.51
CA THR A 189 5.52 12.99 3.96
C THR A 189 5.94 13.77 2.71
N VAL A 190 5.03 13.93 1.74
CA VAL A 190 5.28 14.74 0.53
C VAL A 190 5.66 16.17 0.91
N ARG A 191 4.93 16.80 1.83
CA ARG A 191 5.20 18.16 2.29
C ARG A 191 6.59 18.30 2.89
N ARG A 192 7.04 17.30 3.67
CA ARG A 192 8.36 17.31 4.31
C ARG A 192 9.49 17.20 3.30
N ILE A 193 9.31 16.38 2.26
CA ILE A 193 10.32 16.12 1.23
C ILE A 193 10.34 17.24 0.17
N SER A 194 9.20 17.53 -0.43
CA SER A 194 9.05 18.47 -1.54
C SER A 194 9.15 19.93 -1.10
N LYS A 195 8.71 20.26 0.11
CA LYS A 195 8.53 21.64 0.62
C LYS A 195 7.58 22.48 -0.25
N SER A 196 6.87 21.85 -1.19
CA SER A 196 5.92 22.47 -2.11
C SER A 196 4.49 22.24 -1.63
N ASN A 197 3.75 23.32 -1.38
CA ASN A 197 2.34 23.21 -1.04
C ASN A 197 1.51 22.63 -2.17
N LYS A 198 1.86 22.92 -3.42
CA LYS A 198 1.15 22.38 -4.59
C LYS A 198 1.34 20.89 -4.73
N THR A 199 2.56 20.40 -4.62
CA THR A 199 2.85 18.97 -4.65
C THR A 199 2.15 18.26 -3.50
N THR A 200 2.03 18.92 -2.32
CA THR A 200 1.27 18.40 -1.18
C THR A 200 -0.23 18.28 -1.51
N TRP A 201 -0.86 19.33 -2.07
CA TRP A 201 -2.27 19.27 -2.44
C TRP A 201 -2.54 18.32 -3.60
N LEU A 202 -1.61 18.22 -4.53
CA LEU A 202 -1.67 17.21 -5.59
C LEU A 202 -1.63 15.79 -5.01
N SER A 203 -0.76 15.54 -4.02
CA SER A 203 -0.74 14.22 -3.36
C SER A 203 -2.06 13.92 -2.64
N ALA A 204 -2.71 14.92 -2.05
CA ALA A 204 -4.05 14.76 -1.46
C ALA A 204 -5.10 14.40 -2.53
N ALA A 205 -5.09 15.08 -3.68
CA ALA A 205 -5.99 14.78 -4.79
C ALA A 205 -5.75 13.36 -5.33
N ILE A 206 -4.49 12.99 -5.60
CA ILE A 206 -4.13 11.63 -6.05
C ILE A 206 -4.61 10.59 -5.03
N TYR A 207 -4.37 10.82 -3.74
CA TYR A 207 -4.79 9.91 -2.68
C TYR A 207 -6.31 9.72 -2.67
N ILE A 208 -7.07 10.83 -2.65
CA ILE A 208 -8.53 10.79 -2.56
C ILE A 208 -9.14 10.04 -3.75
N VAL A 209 -8.66 10.28 -4.98
CA VAL A 209 -9.22 9.64 -6.16
C VAL A 209 -8.77 8.20 -6.35
N CYS A 210 -7.55 7.84 -5.94
CA CYS A 210 -7.05 6.48 -6.11
C CYS A 210 -7.53 5.51 -5.01
N ILE A 211 -7.63 5.99 -3.75
CA ILE A 211 -7.93 5.10 -2.63
C ILE A 211 -8.77 5.74 -1.51
N GLY A 212 -8.79 7.07 -1.40
CA GLY A 212 -9.45 7.75 -0.29
C GLY A 212 -10.96 7.53 -0.21
N LEU A 213 -11.62 7.24 -1.34
CA LEU A 213 -13.05 6.91 -1.42
C LEU A 213 -13.32 5.42 -1.66
N THR A 214 -12.33 4.57 -1.43
CA THR A 214 -12.44 3.13 -1.66
C THR A 214 -13.62 2.49 -0.93
N PRO A 215 -14.37 1.57 -1.54
CA PRO A 215 -15.38 0.78 -0.85
C PRO A 215 -14.79 -0.26 0.12
N TRP A 216 -13.52 -0.65 -0.01
CA TRP A 216 -12.87 -1.59 0.90
C TRP A 216 -12.99 -1.21 2.39
N LYS A 217 -13.21 0.07 2.71
CA LYS A 217 -13.41 0.55 4.10
C LYS A 217 -14.53 -0.14 4.85
N ILE A 218 -15.51 -0.73 4.15
CA ILE A 218 -16.62 -1.46 4.78
C ILE A 218 -16.25 -2.90 5.16
N VAL A 219 -15.09 -3.38 4.74
CA VAL A 219 -14.59 -4.72 5.07
C VAL A 219 -13.57 -4.62 6.19
N PRO A 220 -13.92 -4.97 7.45
CA PRO A 220 -13.01 -4.88 8.59
C PRO A 220 -12.00 -6.03 8.55
N TYR A 221 -10.98 -5.90 7.70
CA TYR A 221 -9.98 -6.92 7.45
C TYR A 221 -8.56 -6.35 7.40
N THR A 222 -7.56 -7.25 7.35
CA THR A 222 -6.14 -6.89 7.44
C THR A 222 -5.70 -5.84 6.43
N ASP A 223 -6.28 -5.82 5.22
CA ASP A 223 -5.93 -4.87 4.16
C ASP A 223 -6.18 -3.41 4.57
N VAL A 224 -7.37 -3.13 5.09
CA VAL A 224 -7.77 -1.79 5.53
C VAL A 224 -7.07 -1.41 6.84
N TYR A 225 -7.02 -2.34 7.79
CA TYR A 225 -6.46 -2.07 9.11
C TYR A 225 -4.94 -1.96 9.12
N SER A 226 -4.26 -2.54 8.13
CA SER A 226 -2.81 -2.39 8.01
C SER A 226 -2.36 -1.17 7.21
N MET A 227 -3.22 -0.55 6.36
CA MET A 227 -2.80 0.43 5.36
C MET A 227 -2.15 1.71 5.92
N VAL A 228 -2.45 2.06 7.16
CA VAL A 228 -1.89 3.25 7.81
C VAL A 228 -0.41 3.05 8.19
N PHE A 229 -0.01 1.83 8.54
CA PHE A 229 1.31 1.56 9.10
C PHE A 229 2.47 1.69 8.10
N PRO A 230 2.38 1.20 6.86
CA PRO A 230 3.40 1.43 5.84
C PRO A 230 3.72 2.91 5.64
N VAL A 231 2.71 3.73 5.48
CA VAL A 231 2.93 5.16 5.21
C VAL A 231 3.34 5.92 6.46
N LEU A 232 2.88 5.54 7.66
CA LEU A 232 3.36 6.11 8.93
C LEU A 232 4.83 5.78 9.17
N SER A 233 5.26 4.54 8.89
CA SER A 233 6.67 4.17 9.04
C SER A 233 7.58 5.02 8.14
N ILE A 234 7.21 5.21 6.88
CA ILE A 234 7.94 6.10 5.94
C ILE A 234 7.86 7.57 6.40
N CYS A 235 6.69 8.03 6.85
CA CYS A 235 6.50 9.39 7.34
C CYS A 235 7.44 9.68 8.51
N PHE A 236 7.38 8.87 9.57
CA PHE A 236 8.23 9.06 10.74
C PHE A 236 9.71 8.89 10.41
N TYR A 237 10.07 7.95 9.52
CA TYR A 237 11.44 7.80 9.06
C TYR A 237 11.95 9.06 8.34
N VAL A 238 11.16 9.67 7.45
CA VAL A 238 11.50 10.93 6.78
C VAL A 238 11.66 12.07 7.80
N TYR A 239 10.79 12.14 8.81
CA TYR A 239 10.93 13.12 9.89
C TYR A 239 12.17 12.87 10.74
N TYR A 240 12.46 11.62 11.10
CA TYR A 240 13.70 11.22 11.77
C TYR A 240 14.95 11.69 11.01
N ARG A 241 14.95 11.53 9.69
CA ARG A 241 16.09 11.93 8.83
C ARG A 241 16.22 13.45 8.69
N THR A 242 15.21 14.22 8.98
CA THR A 242 15.16 15.66 8.69
C THR A 242 15.03 16.55 9.93
N TYR A 243 14.78 15.99 11.12
CA TYR A 243 14.84 16.75 12.37
C TYR A 243 16.28 16.96 12.83
N GLU A 244 16.53 18.11 13.49
CA GLU A 244 17.83 18.44 14.09
C GLU A 244 17.89 18.04 15.58
N LYS A 245 16.78 18.22 16.32
CA LYS A 245 16.69 17.93 17.76
C LYS A 245 16.76 16.42 18.03
N MET A 246 17.73 15.99 18.83
CA MET A 246 17.99 14.58 19.14
C MET A 246 16.77 13.85 19.73
N ALA A 247 16.04 14.47 20.67
CA ALA A 247 14.82 13.89 21.25
C ALA A 247 13.74 13.65 20.17
N ALA A 248 13.53 14.60 19.26
CA ALA A 248 12.58 14.44 18.16
C ALA A 248 13.00 13.33 17.19
N LYS A 249 14.31 13.22 16.89
CA LYS A 249 14.85 12.10 16.09
C LYS A 249 14.55 10.76 16.77
N GLY A 250 14.86 10.61 18.06
CA GLY A 250 14.63 9.38 18.78
C GLY A 250 13.16 8.97 18.81
N ILE A 251 12.25 9.93 19.08
CA ILE A 251 10.80 9.68 19.05
C ILE A 251 10.37 9.22 17.64
N CYS A 252 10.79 9.92 16.58
CA CYS A 252 10.42 9.53 15.22
C CYS A 252 10.97 8.15 14.85
N LEU A 253 12.18 7.80 15.26
CA LEU A 253 12.75 6.47 15.04
C LEU A 253 11.94 5.39 15.76
N MET A 254 11.61 5.59 17.04
CA MET A 254 10.73 4.67 17.81
C MET A 254 9.36 4.51 17.12
N LEU A 255 8.73 5.61 16.68
CA LEU A 255 7.45 5.56 15.99
C LEU A 255 7.54 4.86 14.63
N THR A 256 8.68 4.97 13.93
CA THR A 256 8.95 4.21 12.70
C THR A 256 8.88 2.71 12.97
N PHE A 257 9.64 2.24 13.94
CA PHE A 257 9.72 0.82 14.27
C PHE A 257 8.42 0.31 14.90
N ALA A 258 7.77 1.11 15.75
CA ALA A 258 6.44 0.77 16.29
C ALA A 258 5.38 0.62 15.19
N SER A 259 5.39 1.51 14.19
CA SER A 259 4.49 1.39 13.03
C SER A 259 4.75 0.12 12.24
N ILE A 260 6.03 -0.25 12.03
CA ILE A 260 6.38 -1.50 11.35
C ILE A 260 5.92 -2.72 12.14
N MET A 261 6.13 -2.73 13.47
CA MET A 261 5.71 -3.82 14.35
C MET A 261 4.20 -4.02 14.31
N LEU A 262 3.44 -2.95 14.55
CA LEU A 262 1.97 -3.01 14.55
C LEU A 262 1.43 -3.41 13.17
N GLY A 263 2.01 -2.84 12.11
CA GLY A 263 1.66 -3.19 10.74
C GLY A 263 1.99 -4.64 10.39
N GLY A 264 3.16 -5.12 10.80
CA GLY A 264 3.60 -6.50 10.56
C GLY A 264 2.80 -7.55 11.33
N LEU A 265 2.38 -7.23 12.57
CA LEU A 265 1.44 -8.04 13.33
C LEU A 265 0.07 -8.11 12.65
N MET A 266 -0.39 -7.01 12.07
CA MET A 266 -1.65 -6.95 11.35
C MET A 266 -1.57 -7.64 9.97
N LYS A 267 -0.46 -7.44 9.24
CA LYS A 267 -0.21 -8.00 7.91
C LYS A 267 1.30 -8.20 7.69
N PRO A 268 1.81 -9.45 7.65
CA PRO A 268 3.24 -9.73 7.59
C PRO A 268 3.99 -9.06 6.43
N SER A 269 3.31 -8.78 5.30
CA SER A 269 3.91 -8.10 4.15
C SER A 269 4.47 -6.70 4.50
N VAL A 270 4.00 -6.06 5.56
CA VAL A 270 4.50 -4.74 6.02
C VAL A 270 5.97 -4.81 6.46
N TYR A 271 6.47 -5.98 6.88
CA TYR A 271 7.90 -6.17 7.19
C TYR A 271 8.85 -5.93 6.00
N VAL A 272 8.35 -5.88 4.78
CA VAL A 272 9.12 -5.40 3.61
C VAL A 272 9.70 -4.00 3.85
N LEU A 273 8.97 -3.14 4.56
CA LEU A 273 9.45 -1.80 4.89
C LEU A 273 10.52 -1.80 6.00
N LEU A 274 10.54 -2.79 6.88
CA LEU A 274 11.64 -2.99 7.81
C LEU A 274 12.95 -3.18 7.04
N ILE A 275 12.95 -4.12 6.08
CA ILE A 275 14.12 -4.37 5.22
C ILE A 275 14.51 -3.10 4.46
N THR A 276 13.54 -2.38 3.90
CA THR A 276 13.79 -1.11 3.21
C THR A 276 14.49 -0.08 4.10
N ILE A 277 14.00 0.10 5.32
CA ILE A 277 14.56 1.09 6.28
C ILE A 277 15.95 0.66 6.74
N LEU A 278 16.17 -0.61 7.03
CA LEU A 278 17.48 -1.12 7.39
C LEU A 278 18.51 -0.92 6.26
N ILE A 279 18.13 -1.18 5.01
CA ILE A 279 19.01 -0.89 3.85
C ILE A 279 19.29 0.62 3.77
N ALA A 280 18.29 1.48 3.95
CA ALA A 280 18.47 2.93 3.91
C ALA A 280 19.36 3.44 5.06
N GLU A 281 19.29 2.84 6.24
CA GLU A 281 20.17 3.15 7.37
C GLU A 281 21.62 2.73 7.11
N VAL A 282 21.83 1.51 6.60
CA VAL A 282 23.17 1.02 6.20
C VAL A 282 23.75 1.92 5.09
N TRP A 283 22.94 2.23 4.06
CA TRP A 283 23.33 3.17 3.01
C TRP A 283 23.77 4.51 3.59
N SER A 284 22.98 5.04 4.51
CA SER A 284 23.29 6.30 5.16
C SER A 284 24.57 6.21 6.01
N ALA A 285 24.78 5.13 6.74
CA ALA A 285 26.00 4.94 7.54
C ALA A 285 27.26 4.89 6.68
N LEU A 286 27.18 4.25 5.51
CA LEU A 286 28.30 4.12 4.60
C LEU A 286 28.64 5.42 3.86
N PHE A 287 27.65 6.26 3.52
CA PHE A 287 27.82 7.38 2.59
C PHE A 287 27.49 8.77 3.14
N SER A 288 26.97 8.92 4.38
CA SER A 288 26.63 10.25 4.88
C SER A 288 27.81 11.09 5.36
N GLY A 289 28.90 10.44 5.75
CA GLY A 289 30.03 11.12 6.40
C GLY A 289 29.71 11.64 7.82
N GLU A 290 28.52 11.36 8.35
CA GLU A 290 28.07 11.81 9.69
C GLU A 290 28.87 11.10 10.79
N LYS A 291 29.64 11.87 11.58
CA LYS A 291 30.34 11.34 12.75
C LYS A 291 29.32 10.82 13.78
N GLY A 292 29.55 9.61 14.31
CA GLY A 292 28.67 9.01 15.32
C GLY A 292 27.42 8.31 14.77
N ARG A 293 27.31 8.13 13.47
CA ARG A 293 26.19 7.40 12.84
C ARG A 293 26.02 5.98 13.36
N TRP A 294 27.10 5.32 13.78
CA TRP A 294 27.07 3.98 14.36
C TRP A 294 26.17 3.87 15.61
N LYS A 295 26.01 4.97 16.37
CA LYS A 295 25.12 5.00 17.54
C LYS A 295 23.65 4.82 17.15
N TRP A 296 23.28 5.33 15.99
CA TRP A 296 21.94 5.16 15.44
C TRP A 296 21.72 3.75 14.89
N LEU A 297 22.73 3.13 14.28
CA LEU A 297 22.66 1.71 13.91
C LEU A 297 22.51 0.80 15.13
N LEU A 298 23.12 1.15 16.25
CA LEU A 298 22.89 0.42 17.51
C LEU A 298 21.44 0.60 17.99
N ALA A 299 20.90 1.82 17.92
CA ALA A 299 19.50 2.07 18.24
C ALA A 299 18.55 1.27 17.31
N ASP A 300 18.85 1.22 16.01
CA ASP A 300 18.10 0.40 15.04
C ASP A 300 18.15 -1.08 15.43
N ALA A 301 19.31 -1.60 15.83
CA ALA A 301 19.45 -3.00 16.27
C ALA A 301 18.63 -3.29 17.55
N VAL A 302 18.65 -2.39 18.53
CA VAL A 302 17.83 -2.52 19.75
C VAL A 302 16.34 -2.50 19.41
N LEU A 303 15.90 -1.59 18.53
CA LEU A 303 14.49 -1.52 18.09
C LEU A 303 14.09 -2.73 17.28
N LEU A 304 15.00 -3.29 16.45
CA LEU A 304 14.77 -4.54 15.75
C LEU A 304 14.53 -5.70 16.71
N LEU A 305 15.36 -5.82 17.75
CA LEU A 305 15.15 -6.81 18.81
C LEU A 305 13.81 -6.60 19.52
N ALA A 306 13.45 -5.35 19.81
CA ALA A 306 12.16 -5.01 20.41
C ALA A 306 10.98 -5.42 19.52
N ILE A 307 11.08 -5.29 18.18
CA ILE A 307 10.07 -5.81 17.25
C ILE A 307 9.97 -7.34 17.34
N LEU A 308 11.10 -8.04 17.31
CA LEU A 308 11.12 -9.50 17.30
C LEU A 308 10.55 -10.07 18.62
N PHE A 309 11.06 -9.62 19.77
CA PHE A 309 10.61 -10.12 21.06
C PHE A 309 9.24 -9.57 21.47
N GLY A 310 9.01 -8.27 21.29
CA GLY A 310 7.75 -7.63 21.64
C GLY A 310 6.60 -8.07 20.75
N GLY A 311 6.86 -8.29 19.47
CA GLY A 311 5.89 -8.82 18.53
C GLY A 311 5.46 -10.25 18.86
N ASN A 312 6.42 -11.13 19.18
CA ASN A 312 6.11 -12.49 19.60
C ASN A 312 5.32 -12.51 20.92
N ALA A 313 5.77 -11.77 21.95
CA ALA A 313 5.06 -11.68 23.22
C ALA A 313 3.63 -11.13 23.06
N ALA A 314 3.43 -10.15 22.19
CA ALA A 314 2.10 -9.64 21.88
C ALA A 314 1.22 -10.71 21.20
N LYS A 315 1.79 -11.47 20.26
CA LYS A 315 1.08 -12.57 19.60
C LYS A 315 0.70 -13.68 20.58
N ASP A 316 1.62 -14.09 21.45
CA ASP A 316 1.37 -15.13 22.47
C ASP A 316 0.23 -14.70 23.41
N LYS A 317 0.23 -13.43 23.81
CA LYS A 317 -0.89 -12.87 24.60
C LYS A 317 -2.21 -12.92 23.85
N MET A 318 -2.25 -12.54 22.58
CA MET A 318 -3.47 -12.57 21.75
C MET A 318 -3.99 -14.01 21.62
N VAL A 319 -3.11 -14.98 21.41
CA VAL A 319 -3.43 -16.41 21.36
C VAL A 319 -4.06 -16.88 22.65
N SER A 320 -3.44 -16.52 23.78
CA SER A 320 -3.96 -16.85 25.13
C SER A 320 -5.33 -16.23 25.39
N ASP A 321 -5.49 -14.93 25.08
CA ASP A 321 -6.74 -14.20 25.31
C ASP A 321 -7.90 -14.70 24.41
N LEU A 322 -7.59 -15.25 23.22
CA LEU A 322 -8.55 -15.89 22.33
C LEU A 322 -8.81 -17.35 22.67
N GLY A 323 -8.09 -17.93 23.66
CA GLY A 323 -8.25 -19.34 24.05
C GLY A 323 -7.81 -20.33 22.96
N LEU A 324 -6.92 -19.93 22.04
CA LEU A 324 -6.51 -20.78 20.92
C LEU A 324 -5.48 -21.80 21.37
N ILE A 325 -5.70 -23.05 20.98
CA ILE A 325 -4.69 -24.12 21.09
C ILE A 325 -3.89 -24.12 19.81
N GLN A 326 -2.66 -23.65 19.88
CA GLN A 326 -1.77 -23.63 18.72
C GLN A 326 -1.35 -25.05 18.34
N ASN A 327 -1.32 -25.32 17.04
CA ASN A 327 -0.72 -26.50 16.46
C ASN A 327 0.19 -26.05 15.30
N GLU A 328 1.50 -26.04 15.56
CA GLU A 328 2.48 -25.58 14.58
C GLU A 328 2.48 -26.46 13.33
N ASN A 329 2.14 -27.74 13.44
CA ASN A 329 2.15 -28.67 12.30
C ASN A 329 1.13 -28.32 11.21
N ILE A 330 0.05 -27.62 11.56
CA ILE A 330 -0.97 -27.21 10.59
C ILE A 330 -0.97 -25.69 10.31
N ALA A 331 -0.13 -24.92 11.01
CA ALA A 331 -0.07 -23.47 10.81
C ALA A 331 0.58 -23.11 9.47
N ALA A 332 -0.03 -22.22 8.69
CA ALA A 332 0.54 -21.69 7.47
C ALA A 332 1.81 -20.87 7.75
N THR A 333 2.92 -21.29 7.13
CA THR A 333 4.21 -20.61 7.23
C THR A 333 4.50 -19.86 5.92
N TRP A 334 5.62 -19.13 5.87
CA TRP A 334 6.04 -18.48 4.63
C TRP A 334 6.32 -19.47 3.49
N HIS A 335 6.67 -20.74 3.80
CA HIS A 335 6.89 -21.81 2.83
C HIS A 335 5.61 -22.09 2.05
N HIS A 336 4.48 -22.16 2.75
CA HIS A 336 3.16 -22.37 2.14
C HIS A 336 2.78 -21.25 1.18
N TYR A 337 2.92 -20.00 1.62
CA TYR A 337 2.62 -18.85 0.78
C TYR A 337 3.57 -18.74 -0.43
N PHE A 338 4.83 -19.19 -0.29
CA PHE A 338 5.76 -19.29 -1.41
C PHE A 338 5.34 -20.39 -2.39
N TYR A 339 4.99 -21.57 -1.89
CA TYR A 339 4.50 -22.69 -2.70
C TYR A 339 3.23 -22.29 -3.47
N MET A 340 2.23 -21.74 -2.80
CA MET A 340 1.00 -21.22 -3.40
C MET A 340 1.29 -20.09 -4.39
N GLY A 341 2.22 -19.20 -4.05
CA GLY A 341 2.64 -18.07 -4.89
C GLY A 341 3.24 -18.47 -6.24
N LEU A 342 3.65 -19.73 -6.40
CA LEU A 342 4.17 -20.31 -7.63
C LEU A 342 3.18 -21.24 -8.33
N ASN A 343 1.93 -21.34 -7.87
CA ASN A 343 0.89 -22.14 -8.50
C ASN A 343 0.48 -21.56 -9.85
N GLU A 344 0.57 -22.36 -10.91
CA GLU A 344 0.27 -21.93 -12.26
C GLU A 344 -1.23 -21.79 -12.53
N THR A 345 -2.05 -22.70 -11.98
CA THR A 345 -3.49 -22.72 -12.21
C THR A 345 -4.17 -21.47 -11.69
N THR A 346 -3.70 -20.95 -10.55
CA THR A 346 -4.21 -19.72 -9.91
C THR A 346 -3.34 -18.50 -10.19
N THR A 347 -2.29 -18.66 -11.01
CA THR A 347 -1.31 -17.58 -11.28
C THR A 347 -0.70 -17.01 -9.99
N GLY A 348 -0.47 -17.89 -9.00
CA GLY A 348 0.09 -17.53 -7.70
C GLY A 348 -0.92 -16.90 -6.72
N GLY A 349 -2.21 -17.05 -6.95
CA GLY A 349 -3.26 -16.72 -5.99
C GLY A 349 -3.65 -17.95 -5.15
N TYR A 350 -4.62 -17.76 -4.23
CA TYR A 350 -5.15 -18.82 -3.39
C TYR A 350 -5.59 -20.04 -4.21
N ASN A 351 -5.20 -21.23 -3.73
CA ASN A 351 -5.60 -22.51 -4.33
C ASN A 351 -5.98 -23.49 -3.20
N PRO A 352 -7.23 -24.02 -3.21
CA PRO A 352 -7.66 -24.98 -2.20
C PRO A 352 -6.90 -26.31 -2.25
N ASP A 353 -6.42 -26.74 -3.42
CA ASP A 353 -5.63 -27.98 -3.56
C ASP A 353 -4.26 -27.84 -2.88
N ASP A 354 -3.66 -26.63 -2.92
CA ASP A 354 -2.41 -26.36 -2.20
C ASP A 354 -2.64 -26.38 -0.67
N VAL A 355 -3.80 -25.92 -0.21
CA VAL A 355 -4.20 -25.97 1.22
C VAL A 355 -4.49 -27.40 1.67
N ALA A 356 -5.00 -28.27 0.80
CA ALA A 356 -5.25 -29.68 1.11
C ALA A 356 -3.98 -30.43 1.55
N MET A 357 -2.79 -29.92 1.19
CA MET A 357 -1.50 -30.42 1.66
C MET A 357 -1.37 -30.46 3.18
N TYR A 358 -2.08 -29.60 3.92
CA TYR A 358 -2.08 -29.66 5.39
C TYR A 358 -2.60 -30.99 5.92
N GLY A 359 -3.60 -31.59 5.27
CA GLY A 359 -4.11 -32.91 5.62
C GLY A 359 -3.08 -34.03 5.43
N GLU A 360 -2.19 -33.94 4.43
CA GLU A 360 -1.14 -34.91 4.19
C GLU A 360 -0.06 -34.91 5.29
N PHE A 361 0.14 -33.76 5.95
CA PHE A 361 1.22 -33.52 6.90
C PHE A 361 0.77 -33.23 8.33
N GLN A 362 -0.54 -33.33 8.64
CA GLN A 362 -1.07 -32.93 9.96
C GLN A 362 -0.43 -33.68 11.15
N ASP A 363 -0.03 -34.96 10.92
CA ASP A 363 0.57 -35.81 11.93
C ASP A 363 2.11 -35.93 11.79
N ARG A 364 2.73 -35.02 11.00
CA ARG A 364 4.16 -35.01 10.76
C ARG A 364 4.78 -33.72 11.27
N PRO A 365 6.09 -33.71 11.59
CA PRO A 365 6.81 -32.49 11.95
C PRO A 365 6.67 -31.42 10.88
N ILE A 366 6.53 -30.16 11.30
CA ILE A 366 6.39 -29.00 10.40
C ILE A 366 7.55 -28.88 9.41
N GLU A 367 8.75 -29.32 9.81
CA GLU A 367 9.95 -29.29 8.97
C GLU A 367 9.80 -30.14 7.72
N GLU A 368 9.14 -31.30 7.83
CA GLU A 368 8.90 -32.20 6.67
C GLU A 368 7.95 -31.54 5.69
N ARG A 369 6.87 -30.90 6.18
CA ARG A 369 5.95 -30.16 5.34
C ARG A 369 6.62 -28.96 4.67
N ASN A 370 7.34 -28.14 5.43
CA ASN A 370 8.05 -26.98 4.90
C ASN A 370 9.05 -27.39 3.80
N LYS A 371 9.75 -28.49 3.98
CA LYS A 371 10.65 -29.05 2.97
C LYS A 371 9.90 -29.49 1.71
N ALA A 372 8.79 -30.22 1.88
CA ALA A 372 7.97 -30.66 0.76
C ALA A 372 7.35 -29.48 -0.02
N GLU A 373 6.90 -28.44 0.67
CA GLU A 373 6.38 -27.21 0.04
C GLU A 373 7.45 -26.53 -0.83
N ILE A 374 8.69 -26.40 -0.34
CA ILE A 374 9.80 -25.83 -1.12
C ILE A 374 10.17 -26.72 -2.31
N GLU A 375 10.26 -28.03 -2.12
CA GLU A 375 10.58 -28.98 -3.19
C GLU A 375 9.52 -28.93 -4.30
N ARG A 376 8.23 -28.94 -3.94
CA ARG A 376 7.12 -28.78 -4.91
C ARG A 376 7.12 -27.42 -5.59
N ALA A 377 7.43 -26.34 -4.87
CA ALA A 377 7.54 -24.99 -5.43
C ALA A 377 8.67 -24.91 -6.48
N ILE A 378 9.84 -25.48 -6.18
CA ILE A 378 10.97 -25.56 -7.12
C ILE A 378 10.60 -26.46 -8.31
N GLY A 379 9.94 -27.60 -8.08
CA GLY A 379 9.43 -28.50 -9.13
C GLY A 379 8.55 -27.74 -10.13
N ARG A 380 7.60 -26.96 -9.66
CA ARG A 380 6.75 -26.10 -10.53
C ARG A 380 7.57 -25.15 -11.42
N MET A 381 8.65 -24.58 -10.92
CA MET A 381 9.53 -23.71 -11.72
C MET A 381 10.32 -24.53 -12.76
N GLN A 382 10.82 -25.71 -12.39
CA GLN A 382 11.59 -26.58 -13.28
C GLN A 382 10.71 -27.12 -14.40
N GLU A 383 9.50 -27.59 -14.10
CA GLU A 383 8.54 -28.09 -15.07
C GLU A 383 8.15 -27.05 -16.12
N ARG A 384 7.99 -25.78 -15.70
CA ARG A 384 7.68 -24.68 -16.61
C ARG A 384 8.85 -24.31 -17.52
N GLY A 385 10.08 -24.58 -17.11
CA GLY A 385 11.26 -24.09 -17.81
C GLY A 385 11.38 -22.56 -17.80
N VAL A 386 12.30 -22.01 -18.59
CA VAL A 386 12.58 -20.57 -18.62
C VAL A 386 11.41 -19.78 -19.25
N ASP A 387 10.96 -20.20 -20.42
CA ASP A 387 9.90 -19.49 -21.17
C ASP A 387 8.56 -19.52 -20.45
N GLY A 388 8.19 -20.68 -19.90
CA GLY A 388 6.98 -20.82 -19.09
C GLY A 388 7.05 -19.99 -17.81
N SER A 389 8.22 -19.88 -17.19
CA SER A 389 8.42 -19.05 -16.00
C SER A 389 8.30 -17.56 -16.34
N LEU A 390 8.87 -17.08 -17.45
CA LEU A 390 8.70 -15.69 -17.90
C LEU A 390 7.24 -15.35 -18.17
N TYR A 391 6.51 -16.26 -18.83
CA TYR A 391 5.08 -16.11 -19.09
C TYR A 391 4.27 -16.09 -17.79
N PHE A 392 4.58 -16.95 -16.82
CA PHE A 392 3.95 -16.98 -15.50
C PHE A 392 4.15 -15.65 -14.75
N TRP A 393 5.37 -15.13 -14.72
CA TRP A 393 5.66 -13.86 -14.06
C TRP A 393 4.92 -12.70 -14.71
N LEU A 394 4.82 -12.67 -16.04
CA LEU A 394 4.06 -11.66 -16.76
C LEU A 394 2.56 -11.72 -16.39
N ARG A 395 1.97 -12.92 -16.36
CA ARG A 395 0.58 -13.11 -15.93
C ARG A 395 0.37 -12.65 -14.49
N LYS A 396 1.30 -12.99 -13.59
CA LYS A 396 1.24 -12.61 -12.18
C LYS A 396 1.35 -11.09 -12.01
N MET A 397 2.20 -10.40 -12.79
CA MET A 397 2.24 -8.93 -12.84
C MET A 397 0.89 -8.33 -13.25
N VAL A 398 0.27 -8.85 -14.30
CA VAL A 398 -1.06 -8.40 -14.74
C VAL A 398 -2.10 -8.62 -13.66
N MET A 399 -2.14 -9.81 -13.04
CA MET A 399 -3.10 -10.11 -11.98
C MET A 399 -2.93 -9.20 -10.77
N THR A 400 -1.68 -8.90 -10.41
CA THR A 400 -1.37 -8.11 -9.20
C THR A 400 -1.55 -6.61 -9.42
N PHE A 401 -1.12 -6.08 -10.56
CA PHE A 401 -1.02 -4.63 -10.77
C PHE A 401 -2.08 -4.05 -11.73
N ASN A 402 -2.80 -4.86 -12.51
CA ASN A 402 -3.74 -4.36 -13.53
C ASN A 402 -5.19 -4.29 -13.02
N ASP A 403 -5.38 -3.82 -11.79
CA ASP A 403 -6.70 -3.58 -11.22
C ASP A 403 -6.70 -2.32 -10.35
N GLY A 404 -7.21 -1.22 -10.90
CA GLY A 404 -7.31 0.06 -10.19
C GLY A 404 -8.37 0.07 -9.08
N THR A 405 -9.23 -0.95 -8.99
CA THR A 405 -10.14 -1.13 -7.84
C THR A 405 -9.49 -1.90 -6.69
N LEU A 406 -8.23 -2.36 -6.89
CA LEU A 406 -7.47 -3.14 -5.93
C LEU A 406 -8.22 -4.39 -5.46
N GLY A 407 -8.80 -5.11 -6.39
CA GLY A 407 -9.55 -6.34 -6.14
C GLY A 407 -11.00 -6.15 -5.68
N TRP A 408 -11.50 -4.93 -5.52
CA TRP A 408 -12.87 -4.72 -5.05
C TRP A 408 -13.92 -5.39 -5.95
N GLN A 409 -13.81 -5.22 -7.25
CA GLN A 409 -14.77 -5.79 -8.22
C GLN A 409 -14.60 -7.29 -8.45
N THR A 410 -13.54 -7.88 -7.95
CA THR A 410 -13.25 -9.31 -8.11
C THR A 410 -13.38 -10.10 -6.81
N GLU A 411 -13.12 -9.46 -5.66
CA GLU A 411 -13.04 -10.10 -4.35
C GLU A 411 -13.92 -9.42 -3.29
N GLY A 412 -14.59 -8.31 -3.60
CA GLY A 412 -15.47 -7.61 -2.66
C GLY A 412 -16.69 -8.41 -2.22
N ASP A 413 -17.02 -9.47 -2.97
CA ASP A 413 -18.11 -10.43 -2.70
C ASP A 413 -19.48 -9.79 -2.46
N ASN A 414 -19.70 -8.66 -3.16
CA ASN A 414 -20.92 -7.87 -2.99
C ASN A 414 -22.13 -8.39 -3.81
N GLU A 415 -21.93 -9.37 -4.69
CA GLU A 415 -23.02 -10.07 -5.38
C GLU A 415 -23.77 -11.05 -4.46
N ASN A 416 -23.02 -11.70 -3.57
CA ASN A 416 -23.54 -12.67 -2.61
C ASN A 416 -23.67 -12.05 -1.21
N ALA A 417 -23.79 -10.71 -1.13
CA ALA A 417 -23.86 -10.00 0.12
C ALA A 417 -25.03 -10.47 0.97
N PHE A 418 -24.74 -10.85 2.23
CA PHE A 418 -25.77 -11.05 3.25
C PHE A 418 -26.53 -9.75 3.50
N ALA A 419 -27.55 -9.79 4.34
CA ALA A 419 -28.40 -8.63 4.61
C ALA A 419 -27.55 -7.34 4.83
N PRO A 420 -27.85 -6.25 4.10
CA PRO A 420 -27.12 -5.00 4.28
C PRO A 420 -27.33 -4.46 5.70
N ILE A 421 -26.26 -3.94 6.30
CA ILE A 421 -26.30 -3.27 7.60
C ILE A 421 -27.04 -1.92 7.48
N ALA A 422 -27.12 -1.37 6.27
CA ALA A 422 -27.51 0.00 6.00
C ALA A 422 -28.98 0.18 5.61
N HIS A 423 -29.43 1.43 5.72
CA HIS A 423 -30.77 1.87 5.34
C HIS A 423 -31.05 1.70 3.84
N GLY A 424 -32.33 1.61 3.48
CA GLY A 424 -32.80 1.71 2.10
C GLY A 424 -33.08 3.16 1.69
N GLY A 425 -33.13 3.42 0.37
CA GLY A 425 -33.47 4.71 -0.18
C GLY A 425 -32.74 5.01 -1.49
N LYS A 426 -33.18 6.03 -2.24
CA LYS A 426 -32.62 6.36 -3.55
C LYS A 426 -31.11 6.61 -3.56
N LEU A 427 -30.57 7.20 -2.49
CA LEU A 427 -29.14 7.44 -2.37
C LEU A 427 -28.37 6.15 -2.10
N THR A 428 -28.91 5.29 -1.23
CA THR A 428 -28.36 3.95 -0.97
C THR A 428 -28.32 3.14 -2.26
N GLU A 429 -29.42 3.11 -3.02
CA GLU A 429 -29.49 2.43 -4.31
C GLU A 429 -28.44 2.98 -5.29
N PHE A 430 -28.34 4.32 -5.41
CA PHE A 430 -27.34 4.95 -6.27
C PHE A 430 -25.91 4.59 -5.87
N LEU A 431 -25.56 4.65 -4.57
CA LEU A 431 -24.21 4.32 -4.10
C LEU A 431 -23.89 2.84 -4.30
N ARG A 432 -24.85 1.96 -4.13
CA ARG A 432 -24.71 0.53 -4.45
C ARG A 432 -24.53 0.31 -5.94
N ASP A 433 -25.31 1.00 -6.77
CA ASP A 433 -25.15 0.99 -8.23
C ASP A 433 -23.78 1.47 -8.72
N VAL A 434 -23.08 2.28 -7.93
CA VAL A 434 -21.71 2.72 -8.22
C VAL A 434 -20.68 1.69 -7.77
N PHE A 435 -20.78 1.18 -6.53
CA PHE A 435 -19.73 0.42 -5.90
C PHE A 435 -19.87 -1.09 -6.05
N TRP A 436 -21.11 -1.62 -6.16
CA TRP A 436 -21.33 -3.06 -6.17
C TRP A 436 -20.98 -3.66 -7.53
N ARG A 437 -20.49 -4.90 -7.46
CA ARG A 437 -20.12 -5.69 -8.64
C ARG A 437 -21.35 -5.91 -9.54
N ASN A 438 -21.11 -5.87 -10.86
CA ASN A 438 -22.15 -6.04 -11.89
C ASN A 438 -23.34 -5.08 -11.80
N SER A 439 -23.28 -4.04 -10.95
CA SER A 439 -24.29 -3.02 -10.84
C SER A 439 -24.29 -2.04 -12.02
N ARG A 440 -25.32 -1.21 -12.10
CA ARG A 440 -25.57 -0.29 -13.24
C ARG A 440 -24.39 0.61 -13.60
N TYR A 441 -23.62 1.06 -12.62
CA TYR A 441 -22.49 1.99 -12.84
C TYR A 441 -21.12 1.36 -12.56
N ALA A 442 -21.05 0.07 -12.26
CA ALA A 442 -19.80 -0.62 -11.95
C ALA A 442 -18.72 -0.43 -13.02
N GLY A 443 -19.08 -0.58 -14.31
CA GLY A 443 -18.12 -0.38 -15.41
C GLY A 443 -17.57 1.05 -15.50
N ARG A 444 -18.37 2.07 -15.13
CA ARG A 444 -17.90 3.47 -15.06
C ARG A 444 -16.95 3.66 -13.87
N TYR A 445 -17.32 3.15 -12.73
CA TYR A 445 -16.46 3.17 -11.53
C TYR A 445 -15.11 2.50 -11.80
N ASN A 446 -15.13 1.30 -12.37
CA ASN A 446 -13.92 0.56 -12.73
C ASN A 446 -13.03 1.36 -13.70
N THR A 447 -13.63 1.99 -14.70
CA THR A 447 -12.90 2.81 -15.70
C THR A 447 -12.22 4.00 -15.03
N ILE A 448 -12.91 4.68 -14.10
CA ILE A 448 -12.36 5.82 -13.36
C ILE A 448 -11.21 5.35 -12.46
N CYS A 449 -11.40 4.27 -11.68
CA CYS A 449 -10.34 3.73 -10.83
C CYS A 449 -9.12 3.30 -11.64
N GLN A 450 -9.34 2.60 -12.78
CA GLN A 450 -8.26 2.15 -13.64
C GLN A 450 -7.51 3.32 -14.29
N PHE A 451 -8.20 4.36 -14.70
CA PHE A 451 -7.61 5.58 -15.24
C PHE A 451 -6.65 6.24 -14.24
N PHE A 452 -7.11 6.49 -13.02
CA PHE A 452 -6.26 7.10 -11.99
C PHE A 452 -5.14 6.19 -11.53
N TRP A 453 -5.37 4.87 -11.53
CA TRP A 453 -4.33 3.89 -11.21
C TRP A 453 -3.20 3.89 -12.25
N ILE A 454 -3.54 3.88 -13.55
CA ILE A 454 -2.57 4.01 -14.64
C ILE A 454 -1.79 5.33 -14.52
N MET A 455 -2.47 6.45 -14.25
CA MET A 455 -1.81 7.73 -14.03
C MET A 455 -0.84 7.69 -12.85
N LEU A 456 -1.24 7.11 -11.71
CA LEU A 456 -0.39 6.95 -10.53
C LEU A 456 0.87 6.16 -10.88
N LEU A 457 0.71 4.99 -11.50
CA LEU A 457 1.84 4.14 -11.88
C LEU A 457 2.77 4.84 -12.90
N THR A 458 2.22 5.59 -13.84
CA THR A 458 3.01 6.37 -14.83
C THR A 458 3.88 7.44 -14.15
N CYS A 459 3.51 7.92 -12.97
CA CYS A 459 4.29 8.89 -12.21
C CYS A 459 5.46 8.27 -11.44
N LEU A 460 5.42 6.97 -11.09
CA LEU A 460 6.44 6.34 -10.22
C LEU A 460 7.87 6.44 -10.79
N PRO A 461 8.13 6.23 -12.09
CA PRO A 461 9.49 6.34 -12.63
C PRO A 461 10.08 7.75 -12.55
N GLY A 462 9.25 8.77 -12.40
CA GLY A 462 9.71 10.15 -12.20
C GLY A 462 10.64 10.33 -11.00
N ILE A 463 10.61 9.40 -10.01
CA ILE A 463 11.55 9.40 -8.88
C ILE A 463 13.00 9.21 -9.34
N CYS A 464 13.23 8.50 -10.45
CA CYS A 464 14.56 8.28 -11.02
C CYS A 464 15.21 9.56 -11.58
N LEU A 465 14.40 10.60 -11.80
CA LEU A 465 14.80 11.90 -12.30
C LEU A 465 15.05 12.91 -11.17
N GLY A 466 15.16 12.41 -9.94
CA GLY A 466 15.31 13.21 -8.73
C GLY A 466 16.58 14.03 -8.70
N ARG A 467 16.58 15.10 -7.90
CA ARG A 467 17.70 16.00 -7.71
C ARG A 467 18.79 15.34 -6.87
N ARG A 468 20.04 15.76 -7.03
CA ARG A 468 21.19 15.20 -6.30
C ARG A 468 21.06 15.28 -4.77
N ASP A 469 20.41 16.31 -4.26
CA ASP A 469 20.14 16.50 -2.83
C ASP A 469 19.09 15.52 -2.25
N ARG A 470 18.38 14.79 -3.12
CA ARG A 470 17.29 13.86 -2.76
C ARG A 470 17.63 12.38 -2.96
N ILE A 471 18.87 12.03 -3.38
CA ILE A 471 19.27 10.65 -3.69
C ILE A 471 18.86 9.66 -2.60
N LYS A 472 19.05 9.98 -1.31
CA LYS A 472 18.71 9.08 -0.19
C LYS A 472 17.22 8.84 -0.06
N VAL A 473 16.41 9.88 -0.27
CA VAL A 473 14.94 9.79 -0.22
C VAL A 473 14.39 9.04 -1.44
N ASP A 474 14.91 9.37 -2.62
CA ASP A 474 14.50 8.71 -3.85
C ASP A 474 14.85 7.22 -3.83
N SER A 475 16.03 6.86 -3.29
CA SER A 475 16.43 5.47 -3.06
C SER A 475 15.48 4.73 -2.12
N LEU A 476 15.03 5.36 -1.04
CA LEU A 476 14.07 4.76 -0.11
C LEU A 476 12.80 4.28 -0.83
N PHE A 477 12.22 5.12 -1.70
CA PHE A 477 11.01 4.78 -2.43
C PHE A 477 11.25 3.72 -3.50
N MET A 478 12.39 3.76 -4.21
CA MET A 478 12.75 2.72 -5.16
C MET A 478 12.95 1.36 -4.48
N ILE A 479 13.64 1.31 -3.33
CA ILE A 479 13.84 0.09 -2.55
C ILE A 479 12.51 -0.41 -1.99
N SER A 480 11.64 0.49 -1.50
CA SER A 480 10.29 0.11 -1.04
C SER A 480 9.50 -0.57 -2.15
N PHE A 481 9.46 0.03 -3.35
CA PHE A 481 8.76 -0.57 -4.49
C PHE A 481 9.36 -1.93 -4.86
N LEU A 482 10.68 -2.03 -4.97
CA LEU A 482 11.36 -3.29 -5.29
C LEU A 482 11.04 -4.39 -4.29
N GLY A 483 11.06 -4.06 -2.99
CA GLY A 483 10.71 -5.00 -1.94
C GLY A 483 9.26 -5.47 -2.04
N ILE A 484 8.31 -4.54 -2.24
CA ILE A 484 6.89 -4.86 -2.43
C ILE A 484 6.70 -5.73 -3.69
N PHE A 485 7.33 -5.35 -4.80
CA PHE A 485 7.28 -6.09 -6.05
C PHE A 485 7.79 -7.53 -5.88
N LEU A 486 8.99 -7.70 -5.31
CA LEU A 486 9.58 -9.02 -5.10
C LEU A 486 8.72 -9.88 -4.16
N TYR A 487 8.22 -9.29 -3.07
CA TYR A 487 7.31 -9.98 -2.16
C TYR A 487 6.08 -10.52 -2.90
N LEU A 488 5.39 -9.65 -3.66
CA LEU A 488 4.18 -10.04 -4.38
C LEU A 488 4.44 -10.99 -5.55
N MET A 489 5.62 -10.97 -6.14
CA MET A 489 5.98 -11.94 -7.18
C MET A 489 6.34 -13.31 -6.60
N LEU A 490 6.97 -13.39 -5.44
CA LEU A 490 7.42 -14.63 -4.84
C LEU A 490 6.30 -15.36 -4.05
N PHE A 491 5.50 -14.62 -3.31
CA PHE A 491 4.47 -15.18 -2.44
C PHE A 491 3.08 -15.14 -3.09
N GLU A 492 2.09 -15.73 -2.43
CA GLU A 492 0.69 -15.57 -2.83
C GLU A 492 0.37 -14.11 -3.07
N SER A 493 -0.29 -13.80 -4.19
CA SER A 493 -0.56 -12.43 -4.58
C SER A 493 -1.86 -12.26 -5.34
N ARG A 494 -2.51 -11.12 -5.09
CA ARG A 494 -3.66 -10.56 -5.81
C ARG A 494 -3.60 -9.04 -5.76
N ALA A 495 -4.41 -8.36 -6.57
CA ALA A 495 -4.46 -6.89 -6.60
C ALA A 495 -4.74 -6.28 -5.21
N ARG A 496 -5.56 -6.94 -4.38
CA ARG A 496 -5.86 -6.54 -3.00
C ARG A 496 -4.63 -6.42 -2.11
N TYR A 497 -3.59 -7.22 -2.36
CA TYR A 497 -2.39 -7.20 -1.52
C TYR A 497 -1.54 -5.93 -1.68
N LEU A 498 -1.74 -5.16 -2.76
CA LEU A 498 -1.18 -3.82 -2.93
C LEU A 498 -1.86 -2.77 -2.04
N PHE A 499 -3.08 -3.02 -1.58
CA PHE A 499 -3.93 -2.02 -0.93
C PHE A 499 -3.20 -1.25 0.19
N CYS A 500 -2.56 -1.96 1.11
CA CYS A 500 -1.89 -1.33 2.24
C CYS A 500 -0.66 -0.49 1.84
N PHE A 501 -0.10 -0.68 0.65
CA PHE A 501 1.07 0.05 0.16
C PHE A 501 0.72 1.25 -0.74
N VAL A 502 -0.53 1.35 -1.22
CA VAL A 502 -0.95 2.45 -2.10
C VAL A 502 -0.64 3.83 -1.53
N PRO A 503 -0.81 4.12 -0.22
CA PRO A 503 -0.43 5.43 0.34
C PRO A 503 1.06 5.75 0.14
N VAL A 504 1.95 4.77 0.19
CA VAL A 504 3.39 4.93 -0.09
C VAL A 504 3.63 5.20 -1.57
N LEU A 505 2.92 4.48 -2.47
CA LEU A 505 2.99 4.71 -3.91
C LEU A 505 2.47 6.10 -4.29
N VAL A 506 1.46 6.64 -3.59
CA VAL A 506 0.98 8.02 -3.77
C VAL A 506 2.08 9.03 -3.45
N VAL A 507 2.85 8.82 -2.37
CA VAL A 507 4.00 9.69 -2.06
C VAL A 507 5.01 9.66 -3.20
N GLN A 508 5.39 8.46 -3.65
CA GLN A 508 6.35 8.29 -4.75
C GLN A 508 5.84 8.93 -6.05
N ALA A 509 4.56 8.75 -6.40
CA ALA A 509 3.95 9.33 -7.60
C ALA A 509 3.92 10.85 -7.56
N ALA A 510 3.56 11.46 -6.43
CA ALA A 510 3.55 12.91 -6.28
C ALA A 510 4.95 13.52 -6.44
N LEU A 511 5.98 12.89 -5.85
CA LEU A 511 7.37 13.30 -6.01
C LEU A 511 7.90 13.07 -7.43
N GLY A 512 7.50 11.97 -8.07
CA GLY A 512 7.84 11.68 -9.46
C GLY A 512 7.24 12.70 -10.42
N LEU A 513 5.99 13.09 -10.22
CA LEU A 513 5.32 14.10 -11.04
C LEU A 513 5.93 15.50 -10.81
N GLU A 514 6.38 15.82 -9.61
CA GLU A 514 7.17 17.03 -9.35
C GLU A 514 8.47 17.03 -10.17
N ASN A 515 9.19 15.93 -10.22
CA ASN A 515 10.42 15.80 -11.01
C ASN A 515 10.13 15.94 -12.52
N TYR A 516 9.07 15.32 -13.05
CA TYR A 516 8.63 15.55 -14.44
C TYR A 516 8.34 17.02 -14.72
N SER A 517 7.69 17.71 -13.79
CA SER A 517 7.39 19.15 -13.89
C SER A 517 8.65 20.00 -14.02
N ILE A 518 9.69 19.71 -13.23
CA ILE A 518 10.97 20.44 -13.27
C ILE A 518 11.62 20.27 -14.64
N ILE A 519 11.74 19.04 -15.13
CA ILE A 519 12.37 18.73 -16.42
C ILE A 519 11.62 19.36 -17.59
N LEU A 520 10.29 19.25 -17.62
CA LEU A 520 9.48 19.87 -18.68
C LEU A 520 9.62 21.39 -18.70
N CYS A 521 9.74 22.02 -17.53
CA CYS A 521 9.95 23.46 -17.45
C CYS A 521 11.35 23.88 -17.90
N GLU A 522 12.37 23.11 -17.56
CA GLU A 522 13.74 23.34 -18.06
C GLU A 522 13.80 23.22 -19.58
N TYR A 523 13.20 22.15 -20.12
CA TYR A 523 13.13 21.94 -21.57
C TYR A 523 12.44 23.10 -22.29
N ARG A 524 11.26 23.50 -21.80
CA ARG A 524 10.50 24.64 -22.35
C ARG A 524 11.30 25.94 -22.32
N ASN A 525 12.05 26.19 -21.24
CA ASN A 525 12.87 27.40 -21.13
C ASN A 525 14.04 27.39 -22.11
N ARG A 526 14.73 26.24 -22.25
CA ARG A 526 15.81 26.08 -23.25
C ARG A 526 15.27 26.30 -24.67
N TRP A 527 14.08 25.76 -24.98
CA TRP A 527 13.45 25.94 -26.26
C TRP A 527 13.11 27.41 -26.56
N ARG A 528 12.54 28.14 -25.58
CA ARG A 528 12.25 29.59 -25.70
C ARG A 528 13.50 30.42 -25.90
N MET A 529 14.58 30.16 -25.14
CA MET A 529 15.85 30.86 -25.31
C MET A 529 16.44 30.64 -26.70
N LYS A 530 16.25 29.45 -27.29
CA LYS A 530 16.73 29.12 -28.63
C LYS A 530 15.95 29.81 -29.75
N HIS A 531 14.65 30.01 -29.59
CA HIS A 531 13.75 30.48 -30.67
C HIS A 531 13.29 31.95 -30.55
N HIS A 532 13.41 32.59 -29.38
CA HIS A 532 12.89 33.96 -29.16
C HIS A 532 13.95 34.96 -28.67
N GLY A 533 15.23 34.59 -28.64
CA GLY A 533 16.31 35.47 -28.13
C GLY A 533 16.23 35.70 -26.62
N ARG A 534 17.32 36.20 -26.01
CA ARG A 534 17.39 36.52 -24.59
C ARG A 534 16.51 37.75 -24.29
N SER A 535 15.37 37.59 -23.64
CA SER A 535 14.84 38.65 -22.82
C SER A 535 15.73 38.75 -21.54
N LYS A 536 16.15 39.97 -21.16
CA LYS A 536 17.08 40.20 -20.01
C LYS A 536 16.55 39.72 -18.64
N GLU A 537 15.29 39.28 -18.55
CA GLU A 537 14.64 38.81 -17.32
C GLU A 537 14.75 37.29 -17.07
N ASP A 538 15.25 36.50 -18.03
CA ASP A 538 15.21 35.04 -17.99
C ASP A 538 16.56 34.36 -17.70
N ALA A 539 17.55 35.06 -17.16
CA ALA A 539 18.81 34.42 -16.73
C ALA A 539 18.55 33.57 -15.48
N PRO A 540 18.75 32.24 -15.52
CA PRO A 540 18.65 31.43 -14.32
C PRO A 540 19.81 31.80 -13.39
N GLU A 541 19.50 32.27 -12.17
CA GLU A 541 20.47 32.25 -11.08
C GLU A 541 20.99 30.81 -10.95
N ARG A 542 22.25 30.62 -11.19
CA ARG A 542 22.95 29.36 -10.94
C ARG A 542 22.89 29.07 -9.46
N VAL A 543 22.01 28.18 -9.07
CA VAL A 543 22.03 27.59 -7.72
C VAL A 543 23.16 26.56 -7.74
N HIS A 544 24.25 26.93 -7.09
CA HIS A 544 25.39 26.04 -6.81
C HIS A 544 25.05 24.98 -5.77
#